data_0cf500ab6c257f699f2210c15c72de6c
#
_entry.id   0cf500ab6c257f699f2210c15c72de6c
#
_cell.length_a   1.000
_cell.length_b   1.000
_cell.length_c   1.000
_cell.angle_alpha   90.00
_cell.angle_beta   90.00
_cell.angle_gamma   90.00
#
_symmetry.space_group_name_H-M   'P 1'
#
loop_
_entity.id
_entity.type
_entity.pdbx_description
1 polymer ?
#
loop_
_entity_poly.entity_id
_entity_poly.type
_entity_poly.pdbx_seq_one_letter_code
_entity_poly.pdbx_strand_id
1 'polypeptide(L)'
;LFLEAGDTVLVEDPTFIDAKNCLAMTGASLKGIPCDEEGMDLQLLAKSLETDSTIKAIYVIPDYQNPTGLCWSDKRRREFMDLVVKYNVIILEDNPYGEITYTGKYHKALSAYDAKGQVLFMGSLSKTLSPGLRIGWVAGRADIMTQLSLVKECSDIHSSLPDHALAAGFMNIYSYDGHVASMNKVYKERRDTLVAGLQQLLPEFTFTVPEGGFFLWLALPENVAEYEFFQNAIKAGVLVIPGTPFFVNKPERGYVRLNFTGLGPDDLTEAVKRLARAYQNMIK
;
A
#
# COMPACT_ATOMS: atom_id res chain seq x y z
N LEU A 1 1.17 14.84 16.16
CA LEU A 1 0.18 15.90 16.21
C LEU A 1 -1.18 15.41 16.76
N PHE A 2 -1.63 14.20 16.38
CA PHE A 2 -2.96 13.68 16.71
C PHE A 2 -2.95 12.48 17.64
N LEU A 3 -1.80 11.87 17.88
CA LEU A 3 -1.66 10.60 18.57
C LEU A 3 -0.77 10.71 19.79
N GLU A 4 -1.19 10.05 20.85
CA GLU A 4 -0.42 9.87 22.08
C GLU A 4 -0.60 8.45 22.63
N ALA A 5 0.14 8.12 23.67
CA ALA A 5 0.01 6.83 24.34
C ALA A 5 -1.39 6.64 24.93
N GLY A 6 -2.02 5.51 24.60
CA GLY A 6 -3.41 5.21 24.98
C GLY A 6 -4.41 5.42 23.86
N ASP A 7 -4.04 6.12 22.79
CA ASP A 7 -4.88 6.22 21.59
C ASP A 7 -4.83 4.93 20.75
N THR A 8 -5.84 4.74 19.92
CA THR A 8 -5.92 3.63 18.96
C THR A 8 -5.98 4.16 17.54
N VAL A 9 -5.20 3.53 16.65
CA VAL A 9 -5.28 3.75 15.19
C VAL A 9 -5.80 2.48 14.52
N LEU A 10 -6.87 2.61 13.75
CA LEU A 10 -7.33 1.53 12.88
C LEU A 10 -6.50 1.51 11.60
N VAL A 11 -6.15 0.33 11.16
CA VAL A 11 -5.40 0.13 9.92
C VAL A 11 -5.98 -1.03 9.13
N GLU A 12 -5.77 -1.07 7.83
CA GLU A 12 -6.03 -2.27 7.02
C GLU A 12 -5.19 -3.43 7.55
N ASP A 13 -5.69 -4.66 7.45
CA ASP A 13 -4.97 -5.84 7.87
C ASP A 13 -4.99 -6.93 6.79
N PRO A 14 -3.89 -7.08 6.03
CA PRO A 14 -2.55 -6.49 6.24
C PRO A 14 -2.42 -5.02 5.81
N THR A 15 -1.35 -4.34 6.29
CA THR A 15 -1.04 -2.95 5.95
C THR A 15 0.46 -2.71 5.74
N PHE A 16 0.83 -1.50 5.27
CA PHE A 16 2.22 -1.12 5.00
C PHE A 16 3.07 -1.11 6.29
N ILE A 17 4.17 -1.87 6.28
CA ILE A 17 5.01 -2.11 7.46
C ILE A 17 5.56 -0.81 8.05
N ASP A 18 6.08 0.10 7.21
CA ASP A 18 6.71 1.32 7.72
C ASP A 18 5.68 2.28 8.32
N ALA A 19 4.48 2.38 7.73
CA ALA A 19 3.39 3.15 8.34
C ALA A 19 2.98 2.55 9.69
N LYS A 20 2.83 1.21 9.74
CA LYS A 20 2.55 0.49 11.00
C LYS A 20 3.59 0.80 12.07
N ASN A 21 4.87 0.75 11.72
CA ASN A 21 5.96 1.05 12.64
C ASN A 21 5.97 2.53 13.06
N CYS A 22 5.81 3.46 12.13
CA CYS A 22 5.74 4.90 12.43
C CYS A 22 4.56 5.25 13.36
N LEU A 23 3.39 4.67 13.12
CA LEU A 23 2.23 4.86 13.99
C LEU A 23 2.46 4.29 15.39
N ALA A 24 3.06 3.10 15.49
CA ALA A 24 3.39 2.49 16.78
C ALA A 24 4.43 3.31 17.59
N MET A 25 5.34 4.04 16.93
CA MET A 25 6.31 4.92 17.60
C MET A 25 5.66 6.08 18.36
N THR A 26 4.42 6.45 18.06
CA THR A 26 3.67 7.47 18.82
C THR A 26 3.21 6.98 20.19
N GLY A 27 3.31 5.69 20.47
CA GLY A 27 2.75 5.04 21.65
C GLY A 27 1.28 4.64 21.48
N ALA A 28 0.67 4.91 20.33
CA ALA A 28 -0.69 4.48 20.02
C ALA A 28 -0.75 2.97 19.76
N SER A 29 -1.88 2.35 20.12
CA SER A 29 -2.18 0.97 19.81
C SER A 29 -2.68 0.86 18.36
N LEU A 30 -2.31 -0.22 17.66
CA LEU A 30 -2.83 -0.50 16.33
C LEU A 30 -3.88 -1.61 16.38
N LYS A 31 -4.97 -1.43 15.66
CA LYS A 31 -6.01 -2.43 15.51
C LYS A 31 -6.28 -2.67 14.03
N GLY A 32 -6.05 -3.89 13.58
CA GLY A 32 -6.25 -4.30 12.19
C GLY A 32 -7.72 -4.57 11.87
N ILE A 33 -8.19 -4.00 10.78
CA ILE A 33 -9.50 -4.27 10.18
C ILE A 33 -9.27 -5.04 8.88
N PRO A 34 -9.78 -6.26 8.73
CA PRO A 34 -9.65 -7.03 7.50
C PRO A 34 -10.23 -6.31 6.29
N CYS A 35 -9.69 -6.62 5.11
CA CYS A 35 -10.22 -6.16 3.82
C CYS A 35 -10.78 -7.36 3.04
N ASP A 36 -11.87 -7.11 2.32
CA ASP A 36 -12.36 -7.98 1.25
C ASP A 36 -11.87 -7.49 -0.12
N GLU A 37 -12.42 -8.01 -1.22
CA GLU A 37 -12.02 -7.63 -2.58
C GLU A 37 -12.34 -6.17 -2.94
N GLU A 38 -13.25 -5.52 -2.22
CA GLU A 38 -13.66 -4.13 -2.45
C GLU A 38 -12.97 -3.12 -1.52
N GLY A 39 -12.30 -3.57 -0.45
CA GLY A 39 -11.62 -2.72 0.53
C GLY A 39 -11.91 -3.11 1.98
N MET A 40 -11.68 -2.20 2.92
CA MET A 40 -11.85 -2.43 4.36
C MET A 40 -13.28 -2.89 4.71
N ASP A 41 -13.41 -3.86 5.62
CA ASP A 41 -14.69 -4.35 6.13
C ASP A 41 -15.39 -3.26 6.96
N LEU A 42 -16.49 -2.73 6.41
CA LEU A 42 -17.22 -1.62 7.04
C LEU A 42 -18.05 -2.04 8.24
N GLN A 43 -18.41 -3.32 8.36
CA GLN A 43 -19.19 -3.81 9.54
C GLN A 43 -18.26 -3.90 10.75
N LEU A 44 -17.05 -4.43 10.56
CA LEU A 44 -16.03 -4.48 11.62
C LEU A 44 -15.52 -3.10 11.97
N LEU A 45 -15.38 -2.22 10.98
CA LEU A 45 -15.04 -0.81 11.18
C LEU A 45 -16.08 -0.10 12.05
N ALA A 46 -17.37 -0.19 11.67
CA ALA A 46 -18.47 0.42 12.42
C ALA A 46 -18.51 -0.06 13.87
N LYS A 47 -18.44 -1.38 14.06
CA LYS A 47 -18.42 -1.98 15.40
C LYS A 47 -17.23 -1.46 16.23
N SER A 48 -16.05 -1.30 15.62
CA SER A 48 -14.87 -0.79 16.31
C SER A 48 -15.08 0.67 16.76
N LEU A 49 -15.57 1.52 15.85
CA LEU A 49 -15.84 2.93 16.12
C LEU A 49 -16.94 3.15 17.18
N GLU A 50 -17.93 2.25 17.26
CA GLU A 50 -19.00 2.30 18.24
C GLU A 50 -18.56 1.89 19.64
N THR A 51 -17.61 0.96 19.73
CA THR A 51 -17.25 0.31 21.01
C THR A 51 -15.96 0.83 21.63
N ASP A 52 -15.15 1.58 20.88
CA ASP A 52 -13.83 2.02 21.32
C ASP A 52 -13.63 3.52 21.12
N SER A 53 -13.77 4.28 22.18
CA SER A 53 -13.61 5.74 22.18
C SER A 53 -12.16 6.22 22.12
N THR A 54 -11.20 5.32 22.23
CA THR A 54 -9.75 5.64 22.10
C THR A 54 -9.32 5.78 20.66
N ILE A 55 -10.15 5.38 19.68
CA ILE A 55 -9.83 5.49 18.25
C ILE A 55 -9.75 6.96 17.85
N LYS A 56 -8.60 7.39 17.35
CA LYS A 56 -8.31 8.76 16.89
C LYS A 56 -8.10 8.87 15.39
N ALA A 57 -7.56 7.83 14.78
CA ALA A 57 -7.25 7.85 13.35
C ALA A 57 -7.52 6.50 12.69
N ILE A 58 -7.69 6.56 11.36
CA ILE A 58 -7.76 5.41 10.47
C ILE A 58 -6.74 5.62 9.35
N TYR A 59 -5.80 4.69 9.17
CA TYR A 59 -4.82 4.71 8.10
C TYR A 59 -5.22 3.71 7.00
N VAL A 60 -5.30 4.18 5.76
CA VAL A 60 -5.71 3.38 4.60
C VAL A 60 -4.90 3.71 3.35
N ILE A 61 -4.75 2.70 2.47
CA ILE A 61 -4.16 2.82 1.13
C ILE A 61 -5.22 2.35 0.13
N PRO A 62 -6.16 3.20 -0.29
CA PRO A 62 -7.28 2.76 -1.13
C PRO A 62 -6.89 2.39 -2.56
N ASP A 63 -5.75 2.86 -3.06
CA ASP A 63 -5.28 2.60 -4.42
C ASP A 63 -4.08 1.66 -4.43
N TYR A 64 -4.28 0.44 -4.96
CA TYR A 64 -3.23 -0.56 -5.20
C TYR A 64 -2.35 -0.82 -3.98
N GLN A 65 -3.02 -1.11 -2.89
CA GLN A 65 -2.52 -1.25 -1.53
C GLN A 65 -1.21 -2.04 -1.41
N ASN A 66 -0.33 -1.58 -0.54
CA ASN A 66 0.84 -2.32 -0.12
C ASN A 66 0.54 -3.05 1.21
N PRO A 67 0.48 -4.42 1.24
CA PRO A 67 1.12 -5.34 0.28
C PRO A 67 0.20 -5.99 -0.76
N THR A 68 -1.13 -5.85 -0.65
CA THR A 68 -2.10 -6.71 -1.32
C THR A 68 -2.29 -6.44 -2.82
N GLY A 69 -1.95 -5.23 -3.28
CA GLY A 69 -2.30 -4.78 -4.63
C GLY A 69 -3.79 -4.46 -4.80
N LEU A 70 -4.58 -4.55 -3.73
CA LEU A 70 -6.01 -4.28 -3.74
C LEU A 70 -6.28 -2.82 -4.09
N CYS A 71 -7.35 -2.57 -4.86
CA CYS A 71 -7.88 -1.24 -5.11
C CYS A 71 -9.33 -1.16 -4.64
N TRP A 72 -9.63 -0.20 -3.75
CA TRP A 72 -10.99 -0.04 -3.25
C TRP A 72 -11.94 0.39 -4.36
N SER A 73 -13.12 -0.21 -4.39
CA SER A 73 -14.17 0.20 -5.32
C SER A 73 -14.68 1.62 -5.02
N ASP A 74 -15.18 2.33 -6.03
CA ASP A 74 -15.78 3.65 -5.84
C ASP A 74 -17.00 3.61 -4.90
N LYS A 75 -17.67 2.45 -4.81
CA LYS A 75 -18.77 2.21 -3.89
C LYS A 75 -18.24 2.14 -2.46
N ARG A 76 -17.21 1.32 -2.21
CA ARG A 76 -16.59 1.16 -0.88
C ARG A 76 -16.05 2.47 -0.34
N ARG A 77 -15.43 3.30 -1.19
CA ARG A 77 -14.93 4.64 -0.81
C ARG A 77 -16.05 5.54 -0.31
N ARG A 78 -17.20 5.57 -0.99
CA ARG A 78 -18.37 6.35 -0.56
C ARG A 78 -18.94 5.82 0.74
N GLU A 79 -19.22 4.53 0.83
CA GLU A 79 -19.78 3.89 2.02
C GLU A 79 -18.87 4.06 3.24
N PHE A 80 -17.54 3.99 3.04
CA PHE A 80 -16.57 4.26 4.08
C PHE A 80 -16.69 5.71 4.59
N MET A 81 -16.71 6.69 3.70
CA MET A 81 -16.83 8.11 4.07
C MET A 81 -18.19 8.42 4.71
N ASP A 82 -19.29 7.83 4.23
CA ASP A 82 -20.63 7.96 4.82
C ASP A 82 -20.70 7.36 6.26
N LEU A 83 -19.89 6.36 6.53
CA LEU A 83 -19.75 5.79 7.87
C LEU A 83 -18.91 6.69 8.77
N VAL A 84 -17.67 7.01 8.38
CA VAL A 84 -16.69 7.68 9.25
C VAL A 84 -17.06 9.14 9.54
N VAL A 85 -17.84 9.79 8.69
CA VAL A 85 -18.32 11.17 8.92
C VAL A 85 -19.11 11.33 10.22
N LYS A 86 -19.65 10.25 10.77
CA LYS A 86 -20.40 10.23 12.03
C LYS A 86 -19.50 10.30 13.27
N TYR A 87 -18.20 10.06 13.10
CA TYR A 87 -17.23 9.95 14.17
C TYR A 87 -16.19 11.08 14.08
N ASN A 88 -15.57 11.40 15.21
CA ASN A 88 -14.50 12.40 15.26
C ASN A 88 -13.13 11.72 15.15
N VAL A 89 -12.83 11.21 13.96
CA VAL A 89 -11.57 10.51 13.64
C VAL A 89 -10.89 11.17 12.45
N ILE A 90 -9.57 11.11 12.41
CA ILE A 90 -8.77 11.56 11.26
C ILE A 90 -8.54 10.39 10.33
N ILE A 91 -8.68 10.61 9.03
CA ILE A 91 -8.40 9.62 8.00
C ILE A 91 -7.05 9.95 7.36
N LEU A 92 -6.10 9.05 7.50
CA LEU A 92 -4.79 9.13 6.84
C LEU A 92 -4.89 8.34 5.52
N GLU A 93 -5.19 9.03 4.43
CA GLU A 93 -5.28 8.44 3.10
C GLU A 93 -3.91 8.48 2.42
N ASP A 94 -3.23 7.34 2.38
CA ASP A 94 -1.91 7.21 1.74
C ASP A 94 -2.07 6.76 0.28
N ASN A 95 -1.68 7.62 -0.66
CA ASN A 95 -1.91 7.41 -2.09
C ASN A 95 -0.62 7.55 -2.92
N PRO A 96 0.36 6.64 -2.75
CA PRO A 96 1.57 6.65 -3.57
C PRO A 96 1.40 5.95 -4.93
N TYR A 97 0.30 5.20 -5.14
CA TYR A 97 0.11 4.35 -6.32
C TYR A 97 -1.06 4.75 -7.22
N GLY A 98 -1.87 5.73 -6.85
CA GLY A 98 -3.12 6.05 -7.57
C GLY A 98 -2.97 6.37 -9.06
N GLU A 99 -1.79 6.82 -9.49
CA GLU A 99 -1.49 7.07 -10.91
C GLU A 99 -0.91 5.83 -11.64
N ILE A 100 -0.60 4.76 -10.91
CA ILE A 100 -0.01 3.53 -11.46
C ILE A 100 -1.13 2.53 -11.73
N THR A 101 -1.85 2.75 -12.81
CA THR A 101 -2.98 1.91 -13.24
C THR A 101 -2.69 1.19 -14.55
N TYR A 102 -3.09 -0.08 -14.64
CA TYR A 102 -2.94 -0.92 -15.84
C TYR A 102 -4.23 -1.04 -16.63
N THR A 103 -5.33 -0.53 -16.09
CA THR A 103 -6.65 -0.50 -16.73
C THR A 103 -6.99 0.85 -17.33
N GLY A 104 -6.22 1.89 -16.98
CA GLY A 104 -6.52 3.28 -17.33
C GLY A 104 -7.65 3.90 -16.51
N LYS A 105 -8.18 3.18 -15.52
CA LYS A 105 -9.21 3.69 -14.62
C LYS A 105 -8.55 4.38 -13.42
N TYR A 106 -8.96 5.62 -13.17
CA TYR A 106 -8.56 6.40 -12.00
C TYR A 106 -9.74 6.51 -11.04
N HIS A 107 -9.46 6.33 -9.76
CA HIS A 107 -10.47 6.44 -8.71
C HIS A 107 -10.38 7.82 -8.03
N LYS A 108 -11.51 8.31 -7.56
CA LYS A 108 -11.52 9.51 -6.74
C LYS A 108 -10.95 9.20 -5.36
N ALA A 109 -10.06 10.07 -4.87
CA ALA A 109 -9.56 9.98 -3.51
C ALA A 109 -10.71 10.06 -2.48
N LEU A 110 -10.51 9.52 -1.27
CA LEU A 110 -11.49 9.64 -0.18
C LEU A 110 -11.75 11.11 0.17
N SER A 111 -10.71 11.94 0.06
CA SER A 111 -10.81 13.40 0.25
C SER A 111 -11.84 14.05 -0.66
N ALA A 112 -12.15 13.49 -1.83
CA ALA A 112 -13.20 14.00 -2.72
C ALA A 112 -14.64 13.76 -2.19
N TYR A 113 -14.79 12.89 -1.20
CA TYR A 113 -16.06 12.59 -0.53
C TYR A 113 -16.13 13.17 0.89
N ASP A 114 -15.07 13.88 1.33
CA ASP A 114 -14.95 14.39 2.69
C ASP A 114 -15.75 15.67 2.91
N ALA A 115 -16.88 15.57 3.61
CA ALA A 115 -17.75 16.68 3.93
C ALA A 115 -17.30 17.50 5.18
N LYS A 116 -16.40 16.93 6.01
CA LYS A 116 -16.00 17.53 7.31
C LYS A 116 -14.53 17.94 7.41
N GLY A 117 -13.72 17.67 6.39
CA GLY A 117 -12.28 17.90 6.44
C GLY A 117 -11.55 16.94 7.38
N GLN A 118 -11.96 15.67 7.41
CA GLN A 118 -11.35 14.62 8.22
C GLN A 118 -10.19 13.91 7.51
N VAL A 119 -10.13 14.01 6.17
CA VAL A 119 -9.12 13.31 5.38
C VAL A 119 -7.85 14.15 5.25
N LEU A 120 -6.72 13.51 5.58
CA LEU A 120 -5.38 13.97 5.23
C LEU A 120 -4.88 13.10 4.08
N PHE A 121 -4.96 13.66 2.87
CA PHE A 121 -4.47 12.99 1.67
C PHE A 121 -2.96 13.13 1.57
N MET A 122 -2.25 12.01 1.48
CA MET A 122 -0.80 11.95 1.36
C MET A 122 -0.40 11.44 -0.01
N GLY A 123 0.37 12.21 -0.74
CA GLY A 123 0.89 11.85 -2.06
C GLY A 123 2.42 11.85 -2.09
N SER A 124 2.99 11.22 -3.12
CA SER A 124 4.45 11.10 -3.26
C SER A 124 4.86 10.98 -4.73
N LEU A 125 5.99 11.59 -5.08
CA LEU A 125 6.68 11.36 -6.37
C LEU A 125 7.60 10.14 -6.36
N SER A 126 7.71 9.43 -5.23
CA SER A 126 8.63 8.29 -5.09
C SER A 126 8.30 7.12 -6.02
N LYS A 127 7.04 6.98 -6.44
CA LYS A 127 6.59 5.86 -7.27
C LYS A 127 6.34 6.24 -8.72
N THR A 128 6.09 7.53 -8.97
CA THR A 128 5.74 8.05 -10.29
C THR A 128 6.87 8.82 -10.96
N LEU A 129 7.88 9.28 -10.20
CA LEU A 129 9.04 9.97 -10.77
C LEU A 129 10.34 9.33 -10.29
N SER A 130 10.72 9.54 -9.03
CA SER A 130 11.94 8.95 -8.46
C SER A 130 11.89 8.88 -6.93
N PRO A 131 12.16 7.72 -6.33
CA PRO A 131 12.22 7.59 -4.87
C PRO A 131 13.39 8.37 -4.27
N GLY A 132 14.46 8.64 -5.04
CA GLY A 132 15.64 9.38 -4.58
C GLY A 132 15.38 10.85 -4.30
N LEU A 133 14.38 11.48 -4.91
CA LEU A 133 14.04 12.88 -4.71
C LEU A 133 13.42 13.18 -3.33
N ARG A 134 12.93 12.19 -2.62
CA ARG A 134 12.33 12.34 -1.30
C ARG A 134 11.22 13.40 -1.23
N ILE A 135 10.37 13.49 -2.27
CA ILE A 135 9.27 14.44 -2.36
C ILE A 135 7.94 13.74 -2.08
N GLY A 136 7.21 14.28 -1.12
CA GLY A 136 5.84 13.93 -0.80
C GLY A 136 5.08 15.19 -0.34
N TRP A 137 3.77 15.09 -0.30
CA TRP A 137 2.91 16.18 0.16
C TRP A 137 1.74 15.65 0.97
N VAL A 138 1.17 16.53 1.77
CA VAL A 138 -0.08 16.29 2.48
C VAL A 138 -1.07 17.40 2.10
N ALA A 139 -2.31 17.03 1.83
CA ALA A 139 -3.41 17.95 1.61
C ALA A 139 -4.55 17.65 2.59
N GLY A 140 -5.13 18.70 3.15
CA GLY A 140 -6.20 18.57 4.12
C GLY A 140 -6.70 19.93 4.60
N ARG A 141 -7.45 19.94 5.70
CA ARG A 141 -8.03 21.14 6.29
C ARG A 141 -6.94 22.15 6.70
N ALA A 142 -7.15 23.44 6.42
CA ALA A 142 -6.14 24.50 6.55
C ALA A 142 -5.56 24.64 7.97
N ASP A 143 -6.38 24.50 9.00
CA ASP A 143 -5.91 24.57 10.40
C ASP A 143 -4.96 23.43 10.75
N ILE A 144 -5.22 22.22 10.25
CA ILE A 144 -4.34 21.05 10.40
C ILE A 144 -3.05 21.29 9.62
N MET A 145 -3.14 21.77 8.38
CA MET A 145 -1.96 22.05 7.53
C MET A 145 -1.05 23.10 8.20
N THR A 146 -1.62 24.11 8.83
CA THR A 146 -0.84 25.09 9.61
C THR A 146 -0.05 24.43 10.74
N GLN A 147 -0.68 23.55 11.52
CA GLN A 147 0.00 22.82 12.60
C GLN A 147 1.08 21.86 12.07
N LEU A 148 0.79 21.14 10.98
CA LEU A 148 1.77 20.25 10.35
C LEU A 148 2.99 21.04 9.82
N SER A 149 2.77 22.24 9.28
CA SER A 149 3.87 23.11 8.82
C SER A 149 4.79 23.52 9.98
N LEU A 150 4.24 23.86 11.13
CA LEU A 150 5.02 24.17 12.33
C LEU A 150 5.82 22.96 12.83
N VAL A 151 5.20 21.77 12.86
CA VAL A 151 5.88 20.54 13.25
C VAL A 151 7.02 20.22 12.27
N LYS A 152 6.78 20.38 10.95
CA LYS A 152 7.79 20.17 9.92
C LYS A 152 8.96 21.16 10.08
N GLU A 153 8.68 22.44 10.31
CA GLU A 153 9.71 23.45 10.54
C GLU A 153 10.60 23.08 11.73
N CYS A 154 10.01 22.57 12.82
CA CYS A 154 10.78 22.09 13.97
C CYS A 154 11.57 20.80 13.69
N SER A 155 11.15 19.98 12.72
CA SER A 155 11.76 18.68 12.44
C SER A 155 12.94 18.77 11.48
N ASP A 156 12.79 19.49 10.36
CA ASP A 156 13.78 19.54 9.28
C ASP A 156 13.92 20.92 8.61
N ILE A 157 13.27 21.96 9.15
CA ILE A 157 13.20 23.33 8.64
C ILE A 157 12.51 23.39 7.28
N HIS A 158 13.05 22.73 6.26
CA HIS A 158 12.47 22.64 4.91
C HIS A 158 12.96 21.39 4.16
N SER A 159 12.20 20.96 3.16
CA SER A 159 12.63 19.91 2.23
C SER A 159 13.74 20.41 1.30
N SER A 160 14.48 19.48 0.68
CA SER A 160 15.56 19.76 -0.24
C SER A 160 15.11 20.62 -1.44
N LEU A 161 15.61 21.87 -1.54
CA LEU A 161 15.31 22.76 -2.65
C LEU A 161 15.84 22.25 -4.01
N PRO A 162 17.07 21.67 -4.10
CA PRO A 162 17.54 21.08 -5.35
C PRO A 162 16.62 19.97 -5.88
N ASP A 163 16.11 19.09 -5.00
CA ASP A 163 15.22 18.00 -5.41
C ASP A 163 13.87 18.53 -5.90
N HIS A 164 13.31 19.56 -5.23
CA HIS A 164 12.12 20.25 -5.71
C HIS A 164 12.34 20.93 -7.06
N ALA A 165 13.49 21.59 -7.25
CA ALA A 165 13.84 22.22 -8.53
C ALA A 165 13.97 21.19 -9.66
N LEU A 166 14.56 20.01 -9.38
CA LEU A 166 14.65 18.91 -10.34
C LEU A 166 13.27 18.39 -10.73
N ALA A 167 12.40 18.15 -9.76
CA ALA A 167 11.04 17.68 -10.03
C ALA A 167 10.21 18.70 -10.83
N ALA A 168 10.28 19.98 -10.44
CA ALA A 168 9.62 21.08 -11.15
C ALA A 168 10.19 21.23 -12.57
N GLY A 169 11.51 21.16 -12.74
CA GLY A 169 12.20 21.18 -14.02
C GLY A 169 11.74 20.06 -14.94
N PHE A 170 11.66 18.83 -14.41
CA PHE A 170 11.12 17.69 -15.16
C PHE A 170 9.68 17.95 -15.64
N MET A 171 8.78 18.37 -14.75
CA MET A 171 7.38 18.60 -15.07
C MET A 171 7.17 19.77 -16.05
N ASN A 172 8.09 20.76 -16.07
CA ASN A 172 8.04 21.89 -17.01
C ASN A 172 8.59 21.56 -18.40
N ILE A 173 9.56 20.64 -18.48
CA ILE A 173 10.25 20.30 -19.74
C ILE A 173 9.61 19.09 -20.41
N TYR A 174 9.16 18.13 -19.64
CA TYR A 174 8.61 16.85 -20.12
C TYR A 174 7.13 16.70 -19.74
N SER A 175 6.39 15.90 -20.50
CA SER A 175 5.03 15.52 -20.14
C SER A 175 5.07 14.51 -18.98
N TYR A 176 4.67 14.93 -17.80
CA TYR A 176 4.54 14.05 -16.64
C TYR A 176 3.54 12.92 -16.92
N ASP A 177 2.35 13.24 -17.49
CA ASP A 177 1.34 12.23 -17.83
C ASP A 177 1.86 11.24 -18.88
N GLY A 178 2.62 11.73 -19.88
CA GLY A 178 3.27 10.87 -20.87
C GLY A 178 4.32 9.92 -20.25
N HIS A 179 5.07 10.41 -19.25
CA HIS A 179 6.01 9.60 -18.50
C HIS A 179 5.28 8.50 -17.70
N VAL A 180 4.25 8.86 -16.95
CA VAL A 180 3.44 7.92 -16.15
C VAL A 180 2.78 6.88 -17.06
N ALA A 181 2.20 7.29 -18.21
CA ALA A 181 1.61 6.37 -19.17
C ALA A 181 2.63 5.36 -19.74
N SER A 182 3.85 5.83 -20.04
CA SER A 182 4.94 4.96 -20.53
C SER A 182 5.38 3.98 -19.46
N MET A 183 5.50 4.42 -18.23
CA MET A 183 5.85 3.59 -17.08
C MET A 183 4.77 2.52 -16.80
N ASN A 184 3.48 2.90 -16.84
CA ASN A 184 2.35 2.00 -16.65
C ASN A 184 2.33 0.88 -17.71
N LYS A 185 2.68 1.19 -18.97
CA LYS A 185 2.80 0.20 -20.02
C LYS A 185 3.88 -0.85 -19.70
N VAL A 186 5.06 -0.41 -19.26
CA VAL A 186 6.17 -1.30 -18.89
C VAL A 186 5.81 -2.15 -17.69
N TYR A 187 5.21 -1.57 -16.66
CA TYR A 187 4.84 -2.32 -15.45
C TYR A 187 3.70 -3.29 -15.69
N LYS A 188 2.76 -2.94 -16.58
CA LYS A 188 1.70 -3.86 -17.01
C LYS A 188 2.30 -5.11 -17.66
N GLU A 189 3.24 -4.96 -18.60
CA GLU A 189 3.91 -6.10 -19.25
C GLU A 189 4.61 -7.01 -18.22
N ARG A 190 5.33 -6.40 -17.28
CA ARG A 190 6.02 -7.13 -16.20
C ARG A 190 5.06 -7.87 -15.28
N ARG A 191 3.96 -7.21 -14.88
CA ARG A 191 2.88 -7.82 -14.11
C ARG A 191 2.30 -9.03 -14.86
N ASP A 192 1.95 -8.86 -16.14
CA ASP A 192 1.35 -9.90 -16.96
C ASP A 192 2.31 -11.11 -17.11
N THR A 193 3.61 -10.87 -17.27
CA THR A 193 4.64 -11.92 -17.31
C THR A 193 4.71 -12.69 -15.99
N LEU A 194 4.76 -11.97 -14.84
CA LEU A 194 4.78 -12.62 -13.52
C LEU A 194 3.53 -13.46 -13.31
N VAL A 195 2.35 -12.90 -13.57
CA VAL A 195 1.04 -13.58 -13.42
C VAL A 195 0.97 -14.84 -14.26
N ALA A 196 1.30 -14.77 -15.54
CA ALA A 196 1.29 -15.95 -16.43
C ALA A 196 2.23 -17.06 -15.92
N GLY A 197 3.43 -16.69 -15.49
CA GLY A 197 4.38 -17.64 -14.93
C GLY A 197 3.88 -18.31 -13.65
N LEU A 198 3.31 -17.53 -12.71
CA LEU A 198 2.74 -18.07 -11.47
C LEU A 198 1.57 -19.02 -11.73
N GLN A 199 0.64 -18.64 -12.60
CA GLN A 199 -0.49 -19.49 -12.98
C GLN A 199 -0.06 -20.81 -13.61
N GLN A 200 1.01 -20.80 -14.40
CA GLN A 200 1.52 -21.98 -15.07
C GLN A 200 2.33 -22.91 -14.14
N LEU A 201 3.19 -22.34 -13.29
CA LEU A 201 4.22 -23.11 -12.57
C LEU A 201 3.91 -23.31 -11.08
N LEU A 202 2.97 -22.54 -10.53
CA LEU A 202 2.54 -22.56 -9.12
C LEU A 202 1.02 -22.47 -9.00
N PRO A 203 0.27 -23.38 -9.66
CA PRO A 203 -1.20 -23.31 -9.71
C PRO A 203 -1.88 -23.49 -8.33
N GLU A 204 -1.20 -24.05 -7.34
CA GLU A 204 -1.71 -24.22 -5.97
C GLU A 204 -1.66 -22.92 -5.16
N PHE A 205 -0.93 -21.90 -5.62
CA PHE A 205 -0.85 -20.60 -4.99
C PHE A 205 -2.00 -19.72 -5.46
N THR A 206 -2.59 -18.97 -4.56
CA THR A 206 -3.73 -18.10 -4.88
C THR A 206 -3.36 -16.62 -4.76
N PHE A 207 -3.86 -15.80 -5.67
CA PHE A 207 -3.65 -14.36 -5.66
C PHE A 207 -4.71 -13.66 -6.52
N THR A 208 -4.97 -12.40 -6.20
CA THR A 208 -5.73 -11.49 -7.07
C THR A 208 -4.75 -10.81 -8.04
N VAL A 209 -5.11 -10.72 -9.31
CA VAL A 209 -4.30 -10.02 -10.31
C VAL A 209 -4.40 -8.51 -10.05
N PRO A 210 -3.31 -7.82 -9.69
CA PRO A 210 -3.39 -6.40 -9.39
C PRO A 210 -3.66 -5.58 -10.66
N GLU A 211 -4.59 -4.63 -10.56
CA GLU A 211 -4.94 -3.72 -11.66
C GLU A 211 -4.03 -2.48 -11.73
N GLY A 212 -3.08 -2.37 -10.79
CA GLY A 212 -2.12 -1.28 -10.70
C GLY A 212 -1.09 -1.52 -9.60
N GLY A 213 -0.35 -0.48 -9.22
CA GLY A 213 0.65 -0.55 -8.16
C GLY A 213 1.88 -1.40 -8.51
N PHE A 214 2.58 -1.89 -7.51
CA PHE A 214 3.88 -2.56 -7.67
C PHE A 214 3.88 -4.02 -7.21
N PHE A 215 2.83 -4.46 -6.51
CA PHE A 215 2.88 -5.68 -5.72
C PHE A 215 1.84 -6.70 -6.15
N LEU A 216 2.23 -7.97 -6.02
CA LEU A 216 1.35 -9.10 -6.07
C LEU A 216 1.43 -9.81 -4.72
N TRP A 217 0.27 -10.04 -4.10
CA TRP A 217 0.12 -10.71 -2.83
C TRP A 217 -0.21 -12.18 -3.07
N LEU A 218 0.77 -13.03 -2.80
CA LEU A 218 0.70 -14.46 -3.08
C LEU A 218 0.39 -15.22 -1.80
N ALA A 219 -0.78 -15.85 -1.73
CA ALA A 219 -1.14 -16.73 -0.64
C ALA A 219 -0.55 -18.13 -0.87
N LEU A 220 0.14 -18.64 0.12
CA LEU A 220 0.76 -19.95 0.09
C LEU A 220 -0.27 -21.07 0.28
N PRO A 221 -0.05 -22.30 -0.23
CA PRO A 221 -0.85 -23.45 0.12
C PRO A 221 -0.85 -23.68 1.66
N GLU A 222 -1.94 -24.22 2.21
CA GLU A 222 -2.12 -24.34 3.68
C GLU A 222 -1.03 -25.18 4.37
N ASN A 223 -0.47 -26.16 3.64
CA ASN A 223 0.59 -27.03 4.13
C ASN A 223 1.99 -26.43 3.99
N VAL A 224 2.13 -25.19 3.54
CA VAL A 224 3.42 -24.53 3.31
C VAL A 224 3.68 -23.48 4.40
N ALA A 225 4.72 -23.72 5.19
CA ALA A 225 5.17 -22.75 6.21
C ALA A 225 5.83 -21.54 5.52
N GLU A 226 5.35 -20.34 5.82
CA GLU A 226 5.81 -19.06 5.21
C GLU A 226 7.33 -18.87 5.33
N TYR A 227 7.87 -19.05 6.54
CA TYR A 227 9.29 -18.85 6.80
C TYR A 227 10.17 -19.86 6.04
N GLU A 228 9.73 -21.10 5.96
CA GLU A 228 10.43 -22.13 5.21
C GLU A 228 10.42 -21.86 3.71
N PHE A 229 9.27 -21.45 3.15
CA PHE A 229 9.17 -21.02 1.75
C PHE A 229 10.11 -19.85 1.47
N PHE A 230 10.11 -18.82 2.32
CA PHE A 230 11.02 -17.67 2.22
C PHE A 230 12.49 -18.10 2.19
N GLN A 231 12.91 -18.97 3.10
CA GLN A 231 14.30 -19.46 3.12
C GLN A 231 14.67 -20.24 1.85
N ASN A 232 13.77 -21.09 1.35
CA ASN A 232 13.99 -21.84 0.12
C ASN A 232 13.99 -20.95 -1.13
N ALA A 233 13.17 -19.91 -1.16
CA ALA A 233 13.21 -18.90 -2.22
C ALA A 233 14.56 -18.17 -2.27
N ILE A 234 15.10 -17.75 -1.11
CA ILE A 234 16.44 -17.14 -1.02
C ILE A 234 17.52 -18.11 -1.52
N LYS A 235 17.50 -19.37 -1.08
CA LYS A 235 18.46 -20.39 -1.56
C LYS A 235 18.38 -20.61 -3.06
N ALA A 236 17.20 -20.45 -3.66
CA ALA A 236 16.99 -20.49 -5.09
C ALA A 236 17.38 -19.19 -5.81
N GLY A 237 17.82 -18.16 -5.09
CA GLY A 237 18.25 -16.86 -5.62
C GLY A 237 17.08 -15.91 -5.95
N VAL A 238 15.94 -16.04 -5.24
CA VAL A 238 14.79 -15.12 -5.35
C VAL A 238 14.47 -14.54 -3.98
N LEU A 239 14.51 -13.21 -3.90
CA LEU A 239 14.08 -12.50 -2.69
C LEU A 239 12.58 -12.22 -2.78
N VAL A 240 11.83 -12.74 -1.82
CA VAL A 240 10.42 -12.41 -1.57
C VAL A 240 10.30 -11.74 -0.21
N ILE A 241 9.20 -11.06 0.05
CA ILE A 241 8.97 -10.49 1.39
C ILE A 241 7.91 -11.34 2.09
N PRO A 242 8.21 -11.94 3.27
CA PRO A 242 7.23 -12.68 4.07
C PRO A 242 6.02 -11.82 4.42
N GLY A 243 4.85 -12.44 4.50
CA GLY A 243 3.59 -11.74 4.74
C GLY A 243 3.35 -11.36 6.19
N THR A 244 3.76 -12.20 7.13
CA THR A 244 3.50 -12.02 8.56
C THR A 244 3.81 -10.61 9.08
N PRO A 245 4.92 -9.93 8.71
CA PRO A 245 5.22 -8.58 9.20
C PRO A 245 4.22 -7.50 8.80
N PHE A 246 3.41 -7.70 7.76
CA PHE A 246 2.40 -6.75 7.32
C PHE A 246 1.12 -6.78 8.17
N PHE A 247 0.88 -7.87 8.89
CA PHE A 247 -0.30 -8.03 9.71
C PHE A 247 -0.16 -7.38 11.09
N VAL A 248 -1.26 -6.86 11.60
CA VAL A 248 -1.45 -6.49 13.02
C VAL A 248 -1.98 -7.69 13.77
N ASN A 249 -2.98 -8.37 13.22
CA ASN A 249 -3.51 -9.61 13.74
C ASN A 249 -2.69 -10.80 13.20
N LYS A 250 -2.80 -11.96 13.84
CA LYS A 250 -2.16 -13.17 13.33
C LYS A 250 -2.85 -13.61 12.03
N PRO A 251 -2.11 -13.80 10.92
CA PRO A 251 -2.70 -14.29 9.68
C PRO A 251 -3.15 -15.75 9.80
N GLU A 252 -4.20 -16.12 9.10
CA GLU A 252 -4.74 -17.49 9.07
C GLU A 252 -3.88 -18.46 8.26
N ARG A 253 -3.11 -17.92 7.29
CA ARG A 253 -2.21 -18.68 6.41
C ARG A 253 -0.96 -17.88 6.07
N GLY A 254 0.04 -18.54 5.47
CA GLY A 254 1.24 -17.86 4.98
C GLY A 254 0.99 -17.05 3.70
N TYR A 255 1.69 -15.94 3.58
CA TYR A 255 1.69 -15.07 2.40
C TYR A 255 3.11 -14.62 2.06
N VAL A 256 3.32 -14.23 0.81
CA VAL A 256 4.53 -13.49 0.41
C VAL A 256 4.16 -12.37 -0.54
N ARG A 257 4.83 -11.22 -0.38
CA ARG A 257 4.71 -10.10 -1.31
C ARG A 257 5.78 -10.23 -2.39
N LEU A 258 5.35 -10.20 -3.65
CA LEU A 258 6.20 -10.10 -4.82
C LEU A 258 6.16 -8.68 -5.38
N ASN A 259 7.31 -8.22 -5.91
CA ASN A 259 7.41 -6.96 -6.65
C ASN A 259 7.81 -7.29 -8.09
N PHE A 260 7.07 -6.76 -9.07
CA PHE A 260 7.31 -7.02 -10.49
C PHE A 260 7.92 -5.83 -11.23
N THR A 261 8.17 -4.69 -10.54
CA THR A 261 8.60 -3.46 -11.23
C THR A 261 10.10 -3.34 -11.43
N GLY A 262 10.90 -4.10 -10.70
CA GLY A 262 12.36 -3.99 -10.69
C GLY A 262 13.10 -4.84 -11.74
N LEU A 263 12.43 -5.84 -12.34
CA LEU A 263 13.04 -6.79 -13.25
C LEU A 263 12.40 -6.76 -14.65
N GLY A 264 13.17 -7.16 -15.67
CA GLY A 264 12.64 -7.37 -17.02
C GLY A 264 11.82 -8.66 -17.14
N PRO A 265 11.06 -8.87 -18.24
CA PRO A 265 10.22 -10.06 -18.46
C PRO A 265 11.01 -11.37 -18.37
N ASP A 266 12.21 -11.44 -18.92
CA ASP A 266 13.05 -12.66 -18.91
C ASP A 266 13.48 -13.03 -17.48
N ASP A 267 13.91 -12.04 -16.70
CA ASP A 267 14.31 -12.23 -15.30
C ASP A 267 13.10 -12.61 -14.42
N LEU A 268 11.92 -12.03 -14.68
CA LEU A 268 10.68 -12.40 -13.99
C LEU A 268 10.30 -13.85 -14.31
N THR A 269 10.41 -14.26 -15.55
CA THR A 269 10.19 -15.65 -15.97
C THR A 269 11.13 -16.61 -15.25
N GLU A 270 12.42 -16.28 -15.18
CA GLU A 270 13.40 -17.11 -14.46
C GLU A 270 13.14 -17.10 -12.95
N ALA A 271 12.76 -15.94 -12.37
CA ALA A 271 12.41 -15.86 -10.95
C ALA A 271 11.25 -16.80 -10.58
N VAL A 272 10.20 -16.86 -11.42
CA VAL A 272 9.07 -17.79 -11.17
C VAL A 272 9.50 -19.24 -11.28
N LYS A 273 10.36 -19.60 -12.24
CA LYS A 273 10.93 -20.96 -12.34
C LYS A 273 11.71 -21.34 -11.08
N ARG A 274 12.45 -20.40 -10.51
CA ARG A 274 13.19 -20.60 -9.25
C ARG A 274 12.26 -20.75 -8.05
N LEU A 275 11.19 -19.94 -7.97
CA LEU A 275 10.16 -20.10 -6.93
C LEU A 275 9.48 -21.47 -7.00
N ALA A 276 9.14 -21.93 -8.22
CA ALA A 276 8.56 -23.25 -8.42
C ALA A 276 9.51 -24.37 -7.98
N ARG A 277 10.81 -24.28 -8.29
CA ARG A 277 11.82 -25.23 -7.77
C ARG A 277 11.95 -25.19 -6.26
N ALA A 278 11.92 -23.98 -5.66
CA ALA A 278 11.95 -23.82 -4.22
C ALA A 278 10.76 -24.54 -3.55
N TYR A 279 9.56 -24.36 -4.08
CA TYR A 279 8.35 -25.03 -3.62
C TYR A 279 8.41 -26.56 -3.80
N GLN A 280 8.80 -27.05 -4.97
CA GLN A 280 8.94 -28.48 -5.24
C GLN A 280 9.91 -29.18 -4.30
N ASN A 281 10.94 -28.51 -3.83
CA ASN A 281 11.91 -29.06 -2.87
C ASN A 281 11.34 -29.14 -1.45
N MET A 282 10.25 -28.44 -1.15
CA MET A 282 9.58 -28.50 0.17
C MET A 282 8.56 -29.61 0.28
N ILE A 283 7.99 -30.04 -0.85
CA ILE A 283 6.90 -31.04 -0.87
C ILE A 283 7.38 -32.45 -1.24
N LYS A 284 8.68 -32.61 -1.46
CA LYS A 284 9.36 -33.91 -1.60
C LYS A 284 9.78 -34.44 -0.25
#